data_47780f8b15a9f8520b2c14b5bf4cb501
#
_entry.id   47780f8b15a9f8520b2c14b5bf4cb501
#
_cell.length_a   1.000
_cell.length_b   1.000
_cell.length_c   1.000
_cell.angle_alpha   90.00
_cell.angle_beta   90.00
_cell.angle_gamma   90.00
#
_symmetry.space_group_name_H-M   'P 1'
#
loop_
_entity.id
_entity.type
_entity.pdbx_description
1 polymer ?
#
loop_
_entity_poly.entity_id
_entity_poly.type
_entity_poly.pdbx_seq_one_letter_code
_entity_poly.pdbx_strand_id
1 'polypeptide(L)'
;MLLNTYEPWKFAFSQEETDFNNLKEGAWGIIGVPFDSTTSYHPGSRFGPIVVREASYGFEKYNTIFNTQLDNIFYDFGDVNVVFGNCKKTCEIIEDTVNELSDLKIKPLTIGGEHSLTIGVLNSLTKKYDDLTVVHLDAHRDLADNFIGEPYSPVSYTHLTLPTKA
;
A
#
# COMPACT_ATOMS: atom_id res chain seq x y z
N MET A 1 1.40 -7.87 -15.57
CA MET A 1 1.96 -6.71 -14.81
C MET A 1 0.91 -5.62 -14.84
N LEU A 2 0.61 -4.98 -13.72
CA LEU A 2 -0.30 -3.84 -13.64
C LEU A 2 0.27 -2.66 -14.43
N LEU A 3 -0.62 -1.75 -14.94
CA LEU A 3 -0.20 -0.67 -15.83
C LEU A 3 0.85 0.28 -15.21
N ASN A 4 0.76 0.52 -13.90
CA ASN A 4 1.56 1.52 -13.20
C ASN A 4 2.59 0.92 -12.24
N THR A 5 3.02 -0.33 -12.47
CA THR A 5 4.00 -1.01 -11.63
C THR A 5 5.23 -1.45 -12.41
N TYR A 6 6.33 -1.65 -11.69
CA TYR A 6 7.53 -2.34 -12.17
C TYR A 6 7.90 -3.47 -11.20
N GLU A 7 8.70 -4.42 -11.66
CA GLU A 7 9.03 -5.62 -10.88
C GLU A 7 10.41 -5.52 -10.22
N PRO A 8 10.45 -5.22 -8.91
CA PRO A 8 11.63 -5.48 -8.08
C PRO A 8 11.67 -6.97 -7.68
N TRP A 9 12.45 -7.29 -6.67
CA TRP A 9 12.33 -8.60 -6.00
C TRP A 9 10.92 -8.82 -5.47
N LYS A 10 10.44 -10.05 -5.57
CA LYS A 10 9.12 -10.45 -5.06
C LYS A 10 9.20 -10.77 -3.58
N PHE A 11 8.10 -10.61 -2.87
CA PHE A 11 7.96 -11.09 -1.50
C PHE A 11 8.04 -12.62 -1.49
N ALA A 12 8.81 -13.20 -0.54
CA ALA A 12 8.96 -14.65 -0.45
C ALA A 12 7.61 -15.36 -0.35
N PHE A 13 7.49 -16.51 -0.99
CA PHE A 13 6.28 -17.32 -1.08
C PHE A 13 5.10 -16.72 -1.86
N SER A 14 5.25 -15.55 -2.48
CA SER A 14 4.23 -15.05 -3.42
C SER A 14 4.07 -16.01 -4.59
N GLN A 15 2.82 -16.16 -5.06
CA GLN A 15 2.54 -16.98 -6.24
C GLN A 15 2.94 -16.22 -7.49
N GLU A 16 3.46 -16.94 -8.46
CA GLU A 16 3.70 -16.42 -9.80
C GLU A 16 2.50 -16.73 -10.68
N GLU A 17 1.91 -15.70 -11.26
CA GLU A 17 0.86 -15.83 -12.26
C GLU A 17 1.04 -14.74 -13.32
N THR A 18 1.15 -15.16 -14.57
CA THR A 18 1.34 -14.26 -15.70
C THR A 18 0.03 -13.93 -16.41
N ASP A 19 -0.99 -14.77 -16.26
CA ASP A 19 -2.32 -14.52 -16.78
C ASP A 19 -3.27 -14.05 -15.67
N PHE A 20 -3.66 -12.79 -15.73
CA PHE A 20 -4.56 -12.19 -14.74
C PHE A 20 -5.94 -12.85 -14.66
N ASN A 21 -6.35 -13.59 -15.68
CA ASN A 21 -7.59 -14.36 -15.65
C ASN A 21 -7.51 -15.58 -14.70
N ASN A 22 -6.30 -16.00 -14.33
CA ASN A 22 -6.08 -17.15 -13.45
C ASN A 22 -5.86 -16.75 -11.98
N LEU A 23 -5.87 -15.45 -11.68
CA LEU A 23 -5.72 -14.98 -10.30
C LEU A 23 -6.86 -15.50 -9.42
N LYS A 24 -6.51 -15.97 -8.23
CA LYS A 24 -7.50 -16.45 -7.27
C LYS A 24 -8.27 -15.28 -6.68
N GLU A 25 -9.55 -15.21 -6.94
CA GLU A 25 -10.47 -14.23 -6.34
C GLU A 25 -10.35 -14.22 -4.81
N GLY A 26 -10.28 -13.05 -4.21
CA GLY A 26 -10.13 -12.84 -2.77
C GLY A 26 -8.72 -13.06 -2.22
N ALA A 27 -7.74 -13.40 -3.07
CA ALA A 27 -6.33 -13.43 -2.66
C ALA A 27 -5.81 -12.02 -2.33
N TRP A 28 -4.64 -11.95 -1.69
CA TRP A 28 -3.97 -10.69 -1.40
C TRP A 28 -3.01 -10.32 -2.53
N GLY A 29 -2.95 -9.04 -2.85
CA GLY A 29 -2.01 -8.47 -3.82
C GLY A 29 -1.09 -7.46 -3.16
N ILE A 30 0.19 -7.80 -3.07
CA ILE A 30 1.22 -6.90 -2.55
C ILE A 30 1.60 -5.89 -3.63
N ILE A 31 1.59 -4.62 -3.26
CA ILE A 31 2.18 -3.53 -4.05
C ILE A 31 3.11 -2.72 -3.14
N GLY A 32 4.30 -2.41 -3.61
CA GLY A 32 5.22 -1.52 -2.94
C GLY A 32 5.06 -0.08 -3.44
N VAL A 33 5.28 0.91 -2.57
CA VAL A 33 5.26 2.32 -2.94
C VAL A 33 6.51 3.03 -2.41
N PRO A 34 7.59 3.07 -3.20
CA PRO A 34 8.89 3.60 -2.77
C PRO A 34 8.93 5.13 -2.84
N PHE A 35 8.14 5.81 -2.00
CA PHE A 35 8.01 7.27 -1.97
C PHE A 35 8.24 7.83 -0.56
N ASP A 36 8.98 8.95 -0.45
CA ASP A 36 9.24 9.64 0.81
C ASP A 36 9.58 11.14 0.60
N SER A 37 8.95 11.76 -0.39
CA SER A 37 9.29 13.15 -0.77
C SER A 37 8.66 14.21 0.14
N THR A 38 7.69 13.83 1.00
CA THR A 38 7.00 14.75 1.93
C THR A 38 7.17 14.36 3.40
N THR A 39 8.19 13.54 3.70
CA THR A 39 8.50 13.12 5.08
C THR A 39 8.80 14.32 5.98
N SER A 40 8.29 14.28 7.21
CA SER A 40 8.49 15.32 8.22
C SER A 40 9.86 15.29 8.90
N TYR A 41 10.64 14.21 8.74
CA TYR A 41 11.94 14.02 9.38
C TYR A 41 12.99 13.51 8.38
N HIS A 42 13.60 12.36 8.61
CA HIS A 42 14.61 11.82 7.72
C HIS A 42 14.02 11.06 6.53
N PRO A 43 14.50 11.29 5.29
CA PRO A 43 14.16 10.44 4.16
C PRO A 43 14.78 9.05 4.33
N GLY A 44 14.23 8.06 3.61
CA GLY A 44 14.73 6.67 3.63
C GLY A 44 13.58 5.65 3.64
N SER A 45 12.36 6.05 3.99
CA SER A 45 11.20 5.17 3.96
C SER A 45 10.89 4.65 2.55
N ARG A 46 11.35 5.32 1.48
CA ARG A 46 11.28 4.82 0.10
C ARG A 46 11.92 3.44 -0.10
N PHE A 47 12.86 3.07 0.75
CA PHE A 47 13.50 1.74 0.72
C PHE A 47 12.68 0.67 1.45
N GLY A 48 11.59 1.05 2.14
CA GLY A 48 10.74 0.12 2.87
C GLY A 48 10.28 -1.08 2.04
N PRO A 49 9.69 -0.89 0.85
CA PRO A 49 9.21 -2.02 0.05
C PRO A 49 10.28 -3.05 -0.30
N ILE A 50 11.47 -2.62 -0.72
CA ILE A 50 12.54 -3.55 -1.09
C ILE A 50 13.14 -4.24 0.14
N VAL A 51 13.37 -3.51 1.25
CA VAL A 51 13.93 -4.10 2.47
C VAL A 51 12.98 -5.13 3.10
N VAL A 52 11.67 -4.87 3.08
CA VAL A 52 10.67 -5.82 3.57
C VAL A 52 10.65 -7.09 2.70
N ARG A 53 10.77 -6.97 1.38
CA ARG A 53 10.87 -8.12 0.48
C ARG A 53 12.16 -8.91 0.73
N GLU A 54 13.30 -8.24 0.86
CA GLU A 54 14.58 -8.90 1.20
C GLU A 54 14.47 -9.65 2.53
N ALA A 55 13.93 -9.02 3.56
CA ALA A 55 13.75 -9.63 4.87
C ALA A 55 12.82 -10.86 4.82
N SER A 56 11.84 -10.89 3.91
CA SER A 56 10.89 -11.99 3.78
C SER A 56 11.54 -13.33 3.43
N TYR A 57 12.70 -13.32 2.79
CA TYR A 57 13.44 -14.55 2.46
C TYR A 57 14.05 -15.24 3.68
N GLY A 58 14.11 -14.56 4.82
CA GLY A 58 14.51 -15.15 6.10
C GLY A 58 13.34 -15.77 6.89
N PHE A 59 12.12 -15.71 6.38
CA PHE A 59 10.94 -16.23 7.08
C PHE A 59 10.67 -17.68 6.73
N GLU A 60 10.05 -18.37 7.68
CA GLU A 60 9.48 -19.70 7.48
C GLU A 60 7.96 -19.59 7.36
N LYS A 61 7.34 -20.51 6.58
CA LYS A 61 5.88 -20.56 6.46
C LYS A 61 5.17 -20.93 7.75
N TYR A 62 5.85 -21.60 8.66
CA TYR A 62 5.28 -22.09 9.90
C TYR A 62 5.52 -21.11 11.05
N ASN A 63 4.46 -20.71 11.72
CA ASN A 63 4.53 -19.87 12.91
C ASN A 63 4.35 -20.71 14.16
N THR A 64 5.43 -20.85 14.95
CA THR A 64 5.46 -21.67 16.17
C THR A 64 4.62 -21.11 17.32
N ILE A 65 4.43 -19.76 17.37
CA ILE A 65 3.65 -19.12 18.44
C ILE A 65 2.16 -19.42 18.26
N PHE A 66 1.67 -19.29 17.01
CA PHE A 66 0.26 -19.52 16.68
C PHE A 66 -0.02 -20.97 16.25
N ASN A 67 1.01 -21.80 16.14
CA ASN A 67 0.91 -23.18 15.66
C ASN A 67 0.15 -23.27 14.33
N THR A 68 0.47 -22.38 13.39
CA THR A 68 -0.20 -22.26 12.09
C THR A 68 0.81 -22.18 10.96
N GLN A 69 0.38 -22.59 9.78
CA GLN A 69 1.14 -22.43 8.54
C GLN A 69 0.55 -21.32 7.69
N LEU A 70 1.38 -20.63 6.93
CA LEU A 70 0.96 -19.63 5.94
C LEU A 70 0.41 -20.36 4.69
N ASP A 71 -0.91 -20.55 4.66
CA ASP A 71 -1.62 -21.20 3.55
C ASP A 71 -2.34 -20.18 2.65
N ASN A 72 -2.27 -18.89 2.99
CA ASN A 72 -2.89 -17.85 2.20
C ASN A 72 -2.21 -17.70 0.84
N ILE A 73 -3.03 -17.62 -0.20
CA ILE A 73 -2.55 -17.28 -1.55
C ILE A 73 -2.42 -15.76 -1.64
N PHE A 74 -1.26 -15.32 -2.08
CA PHE A 74 -1.00 -13.92 -2.37
C PHE A 74 -0.04 -13.79 -3.55
N TYR A 75 -0.13 -12.65 -4.21
CA TYR A 75 0.68 -12.26 -5.37
C TYR A 75 1.46 -11.00 -5.03
N ASP A 76 2.65 -10.85 -5.56
CA ASP A 76 3.41 -9.60 -5.48
C ASP A 76 3.48 -8.95 -6.85
N PHE A 77 2.80 -7.81 -7.00
CA PHE A 77 2.68 -7.09 -8.26
C PHE A 77 3.80 -6.06 -8.48
N GLY A 78 4.81 -6.05 -7.59
CA GLY A 78 5.95 -5.14 -7.70
C GLY A 78 5.68 -3.77 -7.07
N ASP A 79 6.43 -2.77 -7.52
CA ASP A 79 6.36 -1.41 -7.01
C ASP A 79 5.60 -0.48 -7.97
N VAL A 80 4.83 0.42 -7.38
CA VAL A 80 4.13 1.48 -8.11
C VAL A 80 5.13 2.50 -8.66
N ASN A 81 4.89 2.96 -9.88
CA ASN A 81 5.66 4.05 -10.50
C ASN A 81 5.34 5.37 -9.79
N VAL A 82 6.23 5.81 -8.90
CA VAL A 82 6.04 7.05 -8.15
C VAL A 82 6.50 8.28 -8.93
N VAL A 83 5.88 9.43 -8.66
CA VAL A 83 6.29 10.72 -9.22
C VAL A 83 7.09 11.48 -8.17
N PHE A 84 8.41 11.51 -8.34
CA PHE A 84 9.32 12.16 -7.39
C PHE A 84 8.92 13.63 -7.14
N GLY A 85 8.86 14.02 -5.87
CA GLY A 85 8.47 15.37 -5.45
C GLY A 85 7.00 15.72 -5.64
N ASN A 86 6.16 14.78 -6.07
CA ASN A 86 4.72 15.03 -6.28
C ASN A 86 3.86 13.95 -5.61
N CYS A 87 3.55 14.18 -4.34
CA CYS A 87 2.74 13.27 -3.54
C CYS A 87 1.34 13.10 -4.13
N LYS A 88 0.68 14.19 -4.55
CA LYS A 88 -0.66 14.13 -5.13
C LYS A 88 -0.74 13.20 -6.34
N LYS A 89 0.16 13.37 -7.31
CA LYS A 89 0.20 12.50 -8.49
C LYS A 89 0.55 11.05 -8.13
N THR A 90 1.42 10.85 -7.16
CA THR A 90 1.72 9.49 -6.67
C THR A 90 0.47 8.85 -6.05
N CYS A 91 -0.29 9.59 -5.25
CA CYS A 91 -1.57 9.10 -4.70
C CYS A 91 -2.60 8.78 -5.78
N GLU A 92 -2.69 9.57 -6.85
CA GLU A 92 -3.56 9.28 -8.00
C GLU A 92 -3.16 7.95 -8.68
N ILE A 93 -1.87 7.69 -8.87
CA ILE A 93 -1.39 6.42 -9.44
C ILE A 93 -1.66 5.24 -8.50
N ILE A 94 -1.50 5.42 -7.19
CA ILE A 94 -1.85 4.40 -6.19
C ILE A 94 -3.34 4.09 -6.26
N GLU A 95 -4.19 5.10 -6.32
CA GLU A 95 -5.64 4.95 -6.44
C GLU A 95 -6.01 4.12 -7.68
N ASP A 96 -5.43 4.43 -8.83
CA ASP A 96 -5.65 3.68 -10.07
C ASP A 96 -5.19 2.22 -9.93
N THR A 97 -4.01 1.99 -9.32
CA THR A 97 -3.47 0.65 -9.10
C THR A 97 -4.35 -0.17 -8.15
N VAL A 98 -4.86 0.44 -7.08
CA VAL A 98 -5.78 -0.22 -6.13
C VAL A 98 -7.14 -0.50 -6.77
N ASN A 99 -7.62 0.38 -7.66
CA ASN A 99 -8.82 0.14 -8.47
C ASN A 99 -8.63 -1.08 -9.38
N GLU A 100 -7.48 -1.16 -10.08
CA GLU A 100 -7.15 -2.29 -10.96
C GLU A 100 -7.13 -3.62 -10.17
N LEU A 101 -6.47 -3.66 -8.99
CA LEU A 101 -6.49 -4.84 -8.11
C LEU A 101 -7.91 -5.22 -7.68
N SER A 102 -8.71 -4.20 -7.36
CA SER A 102 -10.09 -4.40 -6.94
C SER A 102 -10.98 -4.98 -8.05
N ASP A 103 -10.76 -4.55 -9.30
CA ASP A 103 -11.48 -5.06 -10.47
C ASP A 103 -11.11 -6.52 -10.75
N LEU A 104 -9.87 -6.90 -10.46
CA LEU A 104 -9.39 -8.28 -10.46
C LEU A 104 -9.86 -9.09 -9.22
N LYS A 105 -10.63 -8.47 -8.31
CA LYS A 105 -11.10 -9.05 -7.04
C LYS A 105 -9.96 -9.50 -6.11
N ILE A 106 -8.85 -8.82 -6.19
CA ILE A 106 -7.66 -9.00 -5.35
C ILE A 106 -7.69 -7.95 -4.23
N LYS A 107 -7.41 -8.39 -3.00
CA LYS A 107 -7.34 -7.50 -1.84
C LYS A 107 -6.00 -6.77 -1.82
N PRO A 108 -5.94 -5.44 -1.84
CA PRO A 108 -4.67 -4.73 -1.82
C PRO A 108 -3.98 -4.86 -0.46
N LEU A 109 -2.66 -5.10 -0.48
CA LEU A 109 -1.75 -5.02 0.63
C LEU A 109 -0.60 -4.11 0.22
N THR A 110 -0.61 -2.88 0.70
CA THR A 110 0.37 -1.86 0.33
C THR A 110 1.53 -1.82 1.31
N ILE A 111 2.74 -1.95 0.82
CA ILE A 111 3.97 -1.74 1.59
C ILE A 111 4.49 -0.35 1.22
N GLY A 112 4.35 0.60 2.14
CA GLY A 112 4.67 1.99 1.88
C GLY A 112 6.13 2.34 2.11
N GLY A 113 6.40 3.53 1.63
CA GLY A 113 7.32 4.52 2.08
C GLY A 113 6.71 5.36 3.20
N GLU A 114 6.42 6.63 2.93
CA GLU A 114 5.82 7.53 3.93
C GLU A 114 4.30 7.35 4.04
N HIS A 115 3.70 7.89 5.11
CA HIS A 115 2.30 7.62 5.44
C HIS A 115 1.25 8.32 4.55
N SER A 116 1.61 9.41 3.87
CA SER A 116 0.73 10.11 2.93
C SER A 116 0.17 9.22 1.81
N LEU A 117 0.84 8.11 1.52
CA LEU A 117 0.45 7.15 0.50
C LEU A 117 -0.90 6.47 0.78
N THR A 118 -1.31 6.43 2.06
CA THR A 118 -2.61 5.94 2.49
C THR A 118 -3.77 6.71 1.83
N ILE A 119 -3.56 7.99 1.46
CA ILE A 119 -4.54 8.80 0.72
C ILE A 119 -4.97 8.10 -0.57
N GLY A 120 -4.02 7.64 -1.38
CA GLY A 120 -4.33 6.97 -2.65
C GLY A 120 -5.12 5.66 -2.45
N VAL A 121 -4.75 4.87 -1.43
CA VAL A 121 -5.47 3.63 -1.10
C VAL A 121 -6.90 3.94 -0.65
N LEU A 122 -7.08 4.88 0.27
CA LEU A 122 -8.40 5.23 0.80
C LEU A 122 -9.28 5.89 -0.25
N ASN A 123 -8.74 6.72 -1.13
CA ASN A 123 -9.50 7.31 -2.25
C ASN A 123 -10.15 6.25 -3.14
N SER A 124 -9.44 5.16 -3.41
CA SER A 124 -10.01 4.02 -4.14
C SER A 124 -11.10 3.32 -3.34
N LEU A 125 -10.82 2.97 -2.08
CA LEU A 125 -11.72 2.16 -1.26
C LEU A 125 -13.00 2.90 -0.86
N THR A 126 -12.94 4.20 -0.54
CA THR A 126 -14.11 5.01 -0.17
C THR A 126 -15.08 5.23 -1.32
N LYS A 127 -14.62 5.15 -2.57
CA LYS A 127 -15.50 5.18 -3.75
C LYS A 127 -16.22 3.86 -3.97
N LYS A 128 -15.69 2.77 -3.44
CA LYS A 128 -16.20 1.42 -3.64
C LYS A 128 -17.08 0.93 -2.48
N TYR A 129 -16.83 1.40 -1.27
CA TYR A 129 -17.52 0.95 -0.06
C TYR A 129 -18.15 2.14 0.67
N ASP A 130 -19.48 2.16 0.76
CA ASP A 130 -20.22 3.24 1.45
C ASP A 130 -20.08 3.20 2.98
N ASP A 131 -19.79 2.03 3.54
CA ASP A 131 -19.61 1.82 4.99
C ASP A 131 -18.22 1.27 5.28
N LEU A 132 -17.22 2.13 5.09
CA LEU A 132 -15.81 1.81 5.32
C LEU A 132 -15.38 2.27 6.72
N THR A 133 -14.92 1.34 7.55
CA THR A 133 -14.25 1.64 8.82
C THR A 133 -12.74 1.48 8.69
N VAL A 134 -12.00 2.52 9.02
CA VAL A 134 -10.53 2.50 9.02
C VAL A 134 -10.02 2.32 10.44
N VAL A 135 -9.19 1.30 10.66
CA VAL A 135 -8.46 1.10 11.92
C VAL A 135 -7.04 1.60 11.72
N HIS A 136 -6.69 2.66 12.45
CA HIS A 136 -5.38 3.30 12.39
C HIS A 136 -4.54 2.92 13.61
N LEU A 137 -3.43 2.22 13.41
CA LEU A 137 -2.49 1.80 14.44
C LEU A 137 -1.24 2.68 14.35
N ASP A 138 -1.25 3.81 15.03
CA ASP A 138 -0.21 4.83 14.98
C ASP A 138 -0.09 5.57 16.32
N ALA A 139 1.08 6.16 16.57
CA ALA A 139 1.31 7.03 17.71
C ALA A 139 0.67 8.43 17.56
N HIS A 140 0.32 8.81 16.32
CA HIS A 140 -0.24 10.11 15.96
C HIS A 140 -1.64 9.95 15.38
N ARG A 141 -2.39 11.05 15.32
CA ARG A 141 -3.77 11.07 14.79
C ARG A 141 -3.83 11.37 13.30
N ASP A 142 -2.82 12.06 12.78
CA ASP A 142 -2.67 12.47 11.38
C ASP A 142 -3.90 13.22 10.81
N LEU A 143 -4.50 14.06 11.65
CA LEU A 143 -5.73 14.82 11.38
C LEU A 143 -5.46 16.29 11.03
N ALA A 144 -4.21 16.67 10.74
CA ALA A 144 -3.87 18.02 10.38
C ALA A 144 -4.40 18.38 8.98
N ASP A 145 -4.83 19.62 8.77
CA ASP A 145 -5.28 20.09 7.46
C ASP A 145 -4.13 20.16 6.45
N ASN A 146 -2.93 20.44 6.91
CA ASN A 146 -1.69 20.46 6.14
C ASN A 146 -0.46 20.43 7.04
N PHE A 147 0.69 20.14 6.45
CA PHE A 147 1.99 20.25 7.12
C PHE A 147 2.88 21.19 6.30
N ILE A 148 3.23 22.35 6.90
CA ILE A 148 4.08 23.38 6.27
C ILE A 148 3.54 23.80 4.87
N GLY A 149 2.20 23.90 4.75
CA GLY A 149 1.54 24.28 3.51
C GLY A 149 1.31 23.12 2.52
N GLU A 150 1.73 21.88 2.85
CA GLU A 150 1.51 20.70 2.02
C GLU A 150 0.33 19.88 2.58
N PRO A 151 -0.81 19.85 1.87
CA PRO A 151 -1.97 19.06 2.29
C PRO A 151 -1.77 17.55 2.09
N TYR A 152 -0.96 17.14 1.12
CA TYR A 152 -0.59 15.74 0.88
C TYR A 152 0.66 15.38 1.68
N SER A 153 0.50 15.23 2.99
CA SER A 153 1.60 14.95 3.92
C SER A 153 1.28 13.77 4.83
N PRO A 154 2.28 13.16 5.47
CA PRO A 154 2.05 12.04 6.39
C PRO A 154 1.07 12.33 7.53
N VAL A 155 0.99 13.60 7.98
CA VAL A 155 0.15 14.01 9.13
C VAL A 155 -1.24 14.51 8.75
N SER A 156 -1.62 14.49 7.46
CA SER A 156 -2.90 15.05 6.96
C SER A 156 -3.76 14.08 6.15
N TYR A 157 -3.38 12.82 6.06
CA TYR A 157 -4.07 11.87 5.19
C TYR A 157 -5.53 11.58 5.61
N THR A 158 -5.83 11.55 6.90
CA THR A 158 -7.18 11.27 7.40
C THR A 158 -8.16 12.40 7.10
N HIS A 159 -7.67 13.66 7.12
CA HIS A 159 -8.49 14.83 6.78
C HIS A 159 -8.93 14.83 5.31
N LEU A 160 -8.05 14.38 4.42
CA LEU A 160 -8.33 14.41 2.98
C LEU A 160 -9.26 13.27 2.51
N THR A 161 -9.35 12.18 3.26
CA THR A 161 -9.97 10.93 2.75
C THR A 161 -11.21 10.48 3.51
N LEU A 162 -11.38 10.90 4.77
CA LEU A 162 -12.47 10.42 5.61
C LEU A 162 -13.31 11.59 6.13
N PRO A 163 -14.66 11.49 6.09
CA PRO A 163 -15.52 12.41 6.81
C PRO A 163 -15.29 12.20 8.31
N THR A 164 -14.41 13.00 8.90
CA THR A 164 -14.17 12.99 10.36
C THR A 164 -15.43 13.46 11.07
N LYS A 165 -16.14 12.54 11.69
CA LYS A 165 -17.11 12.90 12.71
C LYS A 165 -16.32 13.19 13.98
N ALA A 166 -16.25 14.47 14.34
CA ALA A 166 -15.73 14.91 15.63
C ALA A 166 -16.59 14.40 16.79
#